data_31d63d8da669d3c17dc6ab29d6fe4419
#
_entry.id   31d63d8da669d3c17dc6ab29d6fe4419
#
_cell.length_a   1.000
_cell.length_b   1.000
_cell.length_c   1.000
_cell.angle_alpha   90.00
_cell.angle_beta   90.00
_cell.angle_gamma   90.00
#
_symmetry.space_group_name_H-M   'P 1'
#
loop_
_entity.id
_entity.type
_entity.pdbx_description
1 polymer ?
#
loop_
_entity_poly.entity_id
_entity_poly.type
_entity_poly.pdbx_seq_one_letter_code
_entity_poly.pdbx_strand_id
1 'polypeptide(L)'
;EWRSDASRTLYLLDVRTRDEFENGHVAGSRHAPGGQLVQASDEYVAVRNARAVLIDPERVRAVMTASWLQQMGWNDVYVLDDLGNLPLERGPRNAPEIPKWKSACSPDSAIATVLDLASSRRFYHAHIPGAWWAVRARLGEAREKIGPVSSLVLTSEDGLVAHLAAPEAAALWPQARGSVLEGGNAAWLAAGRPTEGGVERATTTRDDVWYKPYDHASDYKKHARDYLAWEVALVEQVKRDPAIRFRTC
;
A
#
# COMPACT_ATOMS: atom_id res chain seq x y z
N GLU A 1 1.15 28.60 5.45
CA GLU A 1 1.92 28.54 6.71
C GLU A 1 2.18 27.08 7.12
N TRP A 2 1.19 26.21 7.32
CA TRP A 2 1.40 24.81 7.74
C TRP A 2 2.15 23.95 6.72
N ARG A 3 2.08 24.23 5.43
CA ARG A 3 2.82 23.48 4.40
C ARG A 3 4.34 23.63 4.51
N SER A 4 4.81 24.72 5.09
CA SER A 4 6.24 24.98 5.31
C SER A 4 6.72 24.61 6.72
N ASP A 5 5.82 24.16 7.59
CA ASP A 5 6.16 23.72 8.95
C ASP A 5 6.62 22.25 8.94
N ALA A 6 7.94 22.07 8.96
CA ALA A 6 8.55 20.74 8.98
C ALA A 6 8.49 20.05 10.38
N SER A 7 8.00 20.72 11.41
CA SER A 7 7.94 20.15 12.77
C SER A 7 6.84 19.09 12.92
N ARG A 8 5.82 19.12 12.06
CA ARG A 8 4.68 18.20 12.11
C ARG A 8 4.23 17.79 10.71
N THR A 9 3.84 16.52 10.59
CA THR A 9 3.24 16.01 9.36
C THR A 9 1.89 16.68 9.11
N LEU A 10 1.66 17.11 7.87
CA LEU A 10 0.41 17.68 7.40
C LEU A 10 -0.19 16.77 6.32
N TYR A 11 -1.44 16.35 6.51
CA TYR A 11 -2.25 15.71 5.50
C TYR A 11 -3.32 16.66 5.00
N LEU A 12 -3.41 16.82 3.69
CA LEU A 12 -4.53 17.47 3.00
C LEU A 12 -5.37 16.39 2.37
N LEU A 13 -6.56 16.14 2.90
CA LEU A 13 -7.41 15.00 2.57
C LEU A 13 -8.71 15.49 1.92
N ASP A 14 -8.88 15.22 0.65
CA ASP A 14 -10.13 15.50 -0.05
C ASP A 14 -11.10 14.33 0.19
N VAL A 15 -12.19 14.63 0.88
CA VAL A 15 -13.14 13.62 1.36
C VAL A 15 -14.33 13.40 0.42
N ARG A 16 -14.28 13.99 -0.77
CA ARG A 16 -15.30 13.85 -1.82
C ARG A 16 -15.20 12.51 -2.55
N THR A 17 -16.03 12.34 -3.57
CA THR A 17 -15.95 11.21 -4.49
C THR A 17 -14.71 11.31 -5.38
N ARG A 18 -14.32 10.17 -5.99
CA ARG A 18 -13.19 10.15 -6.93
C ARG A 18 -13.40 11.11 -8.10
N ASP A 19 -14.57 11.12 -8.69
CA ASP A 19 -14.87 11.96 -9.85
C ASP A 19 -14.76 13.44 -9.51
N GLU A 20 -15.25 13.85 -8.34
CA GLU A 20 -15.14 15.25 -7.88
C GLU A 20 -13.67 15.62 -7.63
N PHE A 21 -12.89 14.72 -7.03
CA PHE A 21 -11.46 14.91 -6.82
C PHE A 21 -10.72 15.07 -8.16
N GLU A 22 -10.94 14.17 -9.11
CA GLU A 22 -10.25 14.17 -10.40
C GLU A 22 -10.68 15.36 -11.29
N ASN A 23 -11.90 15.87 -11.12
CA ASN A 23 -12.37 17.08 -11.80
C ASN A 23 -11.71 18.38 -11.29
N GLY A 24 -11.20 18.36 -10.05
CA GLY A 24 -10.44 19.47 -9.48
C GLY A 24 -10.27 19.33 -7.98
N HIS A 25 -9.03 19.32 -7.52
CA HIS A 25 -8.67 19.23 -6.11
C HIS A 25 -7.54 20.21 -5.75
N VAL A 26 -7.39 20.48 -4.47
CA VAL A 26 -6.29 21.32 -3.98
C VAL A 26 -4.96 20.66 -4.26
N ALA A 27 -4.04 21.39 -4.89
CA ALA A 27 -2.71 20.89 -5.23
C ALA A 27 -2.02 20.22 -4.04
N GLY A 28 -1.53 19.00 -4.26
CA GLY A 28 -0.88 18.18 -3.22
C GLY A 28 -1.85 17.55 -2.21
N SER A 29 -3.18 17.66 -2.38
CA SER A 29 -4.13 16.90 -1.57
C SER A 29 -4.18 15.44 -2.00
N ARG A 30 -4.67 14.60 -1.10
CA ARG A 30 -4.86 13.16 -1.31
C ARG A 30 -6.35 12.85 -1.28
N HIS A 31 -6.82 12.06 -2.24
CA HIS A 31 -8.18 11.53 -2.21
C HIS A 31 -8.34 10.56 -1.05
N ALA A 32 -9.29 10.82 -0.17
CA ALA A 32 -9.59 10.03 1.02
C ALA A 32 -11.09 10.12 1.32
N PRO A 33 -11.95 9.39 0.60
CA PRO A 33 -13.40 9.49 0.78
C PRO A 33 -13.79 9.33 2.24
N GLY A 34 -14.63 10.23 2.76
CA GLY A 34 -14.84 10.39 4.20
C GLY A 34 -15.23 9.10 4.94
N GLY A 35 -16.10 8.28 4.35
CA GLY A 35 -16.47 6.99 4.92
C GLY A 35 -15.30 6.01 5.01
N GLN A 36 -14.49 5.91 3.96
CA GLN A 36 -13.31 5.05 3.92
C GLN A 36 -12.21 5.56 4.86
N LEU A 37 -12.02 6.89 4.92
CA LEU A 37 -11.06 7.51 5.84
C LEU A 37 -11.38 7.18 7.31
N VAL A 38 -12.66 7.19 7.69
CA VAL A 38 -13.10 6.82 9.05
C VAL A 38 -12.92 5.32 9.29
N GLN A 39 -13.31 4.49 8.33
CA GLN A 39 -13.29 3.04 8.45
C GLN A 39 -11.86 2.45 8.48
N ALA A 40 -10.95 3.03 7.74
CA ALA A 40 -9.58 2.54 7.55
C ALA A 40 -8.57 3.71 7.63
N SER A 41 -8.59 4.44 8.75
CA SER A 41 -7.79 5.67 8.91
C SER A 41 -6.28 5.42 8.74
N ASP A 42 -5.79 4.25 9.09
CA ASP A 42 -4.39 3.81 8.93
C ASP A 42 -3.95 3.69 7.47
N GLU A 43 -4.85 3.42 6.53
CA GLU A 43 -4.55 3.42 5.10
C GLU A 43 -4.33 4.82 4.54
N TYR A 44 -4.92 5.84 5.15
CA TYR A 44 -4.88 7.23 4.68
C TYR A 44 -3.90 8.09 5.47
N VAL A 45 -3.75 7.84 6.76
CA VAL A 45 -2.97 8.66 7.69
C VAL A 45 -2.03 7.77 8.50
N ALA A 46 -0.80 7.64 8.02
CA ALA A 46 0.21 6.76 8.64
C ALA A 46 0.82 7.34 9.93
N VAL A 47 0.74 8.65 10.13
CA VAL A 47 1.36 9.34 11.28
C VAL A 47 0.30 9.77 12.26
N ARG A 48 0.27 9.18 13.46
CA ARG A 48 -0.54 9.67 14.58
C ARG A 48 -0.10 11.09 14.98
N ASN A 49 -1.03 11.89 15.46
CA ASN A 49 -0.80 13.28 15.84
C ASN A 49 -0.38 14.18 14.68
N ALA A 50 -0.55 13.73 13.44
CA ALA A 50 -0.44 14.60 12.28
C ALA A 50 -1.60 15.61 12.26
N ARG A 51 -1.39 16.75 11.60
CA ARG A 51 -2.48 17.66 11.26
C ARG A 51 -3.22 17.10 10.06
N ALA A 52 -4.50 16.84 10.18
CA ALA A 52 -5.37 16.40 9.09
C ALA A 52 -6.33 17.52 8.70
N VAL A 53 -6.18 18.06 7.50
CA VAL A 53 -7.07 19.07 6.93
C VAL A 53 -7.99 18.40 5.92
N LEU A 54 -9.28 18.38 6.21
CA LEU A 54 -10.31 17.78 5.39
C LEU A 54 -10.84 18.80 4.39
N ILE A 55 -10.94 18.40 3.15
CA ILE A 55 -11.31 19.27 2.03
C ILE A 55 -12.61 18.79 1.42
N ASP A 56 -13.61 19.64 1.43
CA ASP A 56 -14.89 19.49 0.74
C ASP A 56 -15.48 20.91 0.59
N PRO A 57 -15.61 21.45 -0.64
CA PRO A 57 -16.14 22.80 -0.84
C PRO A 57 -17.52 23.02 -0.24
N GLU A 58 -18.36 21.99 -0.19
CA GLU A 58 -19.68 22.03 0.44
C GLU A 58 -19.61 21.90 1.97
N ARG A 59 -18.47 21.50 2.51
CA ARG A 59 -18.16 21.29 3.93
C ARG A 59 -18.95 20.17 4.62
N VAL A 60 -20.01 19.68 4.04
CA VAL A 60 -20.91 18.69 4.67
C VAL A 60 -20.15 17.41 5.02
N ARG A 61 -19.51 16.81 4.03
CA ARG A 61 -18.73 15.57 4.20
C ARG A 61 -17.51 15.78 5.07
N ALA A 62 -16.83 16.93 4.90
CA ALA A 62 -15.66 17.27 5.71
C ALA A 62 -16.01 17.42 7.19
N VAL A 63 -17.09 18.14 7.53
CA VAL A 63 -17.56 18.31 8.91
C VAL A 63 -17.99 16.97 9.52
N MET A 64 -18.74 16.15 8.79
CA MET A 64 -19.16 14.82 9.27
C MET A 64 -17.96 13.91 9.52
N THR A 65 -17.00 13.89 8.59
CA THR A 65 -15.77 13.09 8.73
C THR A 65 -14.92 13.59 9.91
N ALA A 66 -14.78 14.90 10.08
CA ALA A 66 -14.07 15.48 11.21
C ALA A 66 -14.70 15.09 12.54
N SER A 67 -16.03 15.13 12.63
CA SER A 67 -16.77 14.70 13.82
C SER A 67 -16.46 13.25 14.22
N TRP A 68 -16.46 12.33 13.25
CA TRP A 68 -16.12 10.93 13.50
C TRP A 68 -14.66 10.75 13.92
N LEU A 69 -13.72 11.39 13.23
CA LEU A 69 -12.30 11.29 13.57
C LEU A 69 -12.03 11.85 14.99
N GLN A 70 -12.70 12.96 15.38
CA GLN A 70 -12.57 13.50 16.72
C GLN A 70 -13.13 12.55 17.79
N GLN A 71 -14.24 11.88 17.51
CA GLN A 71 -14.79 10.85 18.41
C GLN A 71 -13.84 9.64 18.53
N MET A 72 -13.08 9.32 17.50
CA MET A 72 -12.03 8.29 17.51
C MET A 72 -10.73 8.75 18.21
N GLY A 73 -10.69 9.98 18.73
CA GLY A 73 -9.54 10.51 19.48
C GLY A 73 -8.51 11.27 18.64
N TRP A 74 -8.81 11.59 17.38
CA TRP A 74 -7.96 12.49 16.59
C TRP A 74 -8.15 13.93 17.06
N ASN A 75 -7.10 14.58 17.53
CA ASN A 75 -7.20 15.93 18.13
C ASN A 75 -6.97 17.05 17.11
N ASP A 76 -6.10 16.82 16.13
CA ASP A 76 -5.67 17.83 15.15
C ASP A 76 -6.34 17.62 13.78
N VAL A 77 -7.67 17.64 13.80
CA VAL A 77 -8.51 17.53 12.59
C VAL A 77 -9.17 18.86 12.32
N TYR A 78 -9.01 19.34 11.12
CA TYR A 78 -9.49 20.65 10.66
C TYR A 78 -10.31 20.47 9.39
N VAL A 79 -11.28 21.36 9.19
CA VAL A 79 -12.02 21.48 7.93
C VAL A 79 -11.53 22.72 7.22
N LEU A 80 -11.18 22.58 5.94
CA LEU A 80 -10.83 23.74 5.12
C LEU A 80 -12.09 24.56 4.87
N ASP A 81 -12.07 25.81 5.31
CA ASP A 81 -13.26 26.67 5.29
C ASP A 81 -13.57 27.20 3.88
N ASP A 82 -12.53 27.61 3.15
CA ASP A 82 -12.63 28.12 1.80
C ASP A 82 -11.41 27.68 0.98
N LEU A 83 -11.62 27.38 -0.28
CA LEU A 83 -10.53 27.08 -1.22
C LEU A 83 -9.75 28.35 -1.58
N GLY A 84 -10.39 29.52 -1.56
CA GLY A 84 -9.77 30.80 -1.87
C GLY A 84 -8.97 30.75 -3.17
N ASN A 85 -7.72 31.22 -3.10
CA ASN A 85 -6.76 31.21 -4.22
C ASN A 85 -5.79 30.00 -4.16
N LEU A 86 -6.17 28.89 -3.49
CA LEU A 86 -5.32 27.71 -3.46
C LEU A 86 -5.15 27.13 -4.87
N PRO A 87 -3.95 26.72 -5.25
CA PRO A 87 -3.72 26.09 -6.54
C PRO A 87 -4.51 24.78 -6.63
N LEU A 88 -5.17 24.58 -7.78
CA LEU A 88 -5.92 23.36 -8.06
C LEU A 88 -5.20 22.50 -9.09
N GLU A 89 -5.32 21.19 -8.94
CA GLU A 89 -4.87 20.16 -9.87
C GLU A 89 -6.08 19.37 -10.37
N ARG A 90 -5.92 18.69 -11.52
CA ARG A 90 -6.94 17.82 -12.12
C ARG A 90 -6.37 16.44 -12.42
N GLY A 91 -7.24 15.47 -12.50
CA GLY A 91 -6.86 14.07 -12.74
C GLY A 91 -6.46 13.35 -11.45
N PRO A 92 -6.03 12.09 -11.55
CA PRO A 92 -5.53 11.34 -10.42
C PRO A 92 -4.25 12.03 -9.89
N ARG A 93 -4.05 11.95 -8.57
CA ARG A 93 -2.80 12.44 -7.98
C ARG A 93 -1.63 11.77 -8.68
N ASN A 94 -0.69 12.56 -9.17
CA ASN A 94 0.55 12.03 -9.72
C ASN A 94 1.26 11.18 -8.66
N ALA A 95 1.59 9.95 -9.02
CA ALA A 95 2.46 9.14 -8.19
C ALA A 95 3.79 9.87 -8.02
N PRO A 96 4.42 9.82 -6.83
CA PRO A 96 5.74 10.40 -6.67
C PRO A 96 6.69 9.80 -7.71
N GLU A 97 7.54 10.64 -8.29
CA GLU A 97 8.61 10.14 -9.17
C GLU A 97 9.49 9.18 -8.39
N ILE A 98 9.54 7.94 -8.86
CA ILE A 98 10.35 6.90 -8.26
C ILE A 98 11.59 6.74 -9.11
N PRO A 99 12.78 6.69 -8.49
CA PRO A 99 14.01 6.40 -9.22
C PRO A 99 13.84 5.09 -10.00
N LYS A 100 13.87 5.18 -11.33
CA LYS A 100 13.86 3.98 -12.16
C LYS A 100 15.22 3.30 -12.08
N TRP A 101 15.22 2.01 -11.82
CA TRP A 101 16.44 1.22 -11.92
C TRP A 101 16.98 1.25 -13.34
N LYS A 102 18.30 1.35 -13.48
CA LYS A 102 18.98 1.58 -14.78
C LYS A 102 18.80 0.44 -15.80
N SER A 103 18.51 -0.76 -15.33
CA SER A 103 18.30 -1.94 -16.17
C SER A 103 16.86 -2.40 -16.06
N ALA A 104 16.11 -2.28 -17.14
CA ALA A 104 14.77 -2.81 -17.28
C ALA A 104 14.76 -3.92 -18.34
N CYS A 105 13.86 -4.89 -18.21
CA CYS A 105 13.62 -5.92 -19.21
C CYS A 105 12.14 -5.99 -19.56
N SER A 106 11.85 -6.35 -20.80
CA SER A 106 10.48 -6.62 -21.23
C SER A 106 10.02 -8.01 -20.79
N PRO A 107 8.72 -8.29 -20.77
CA PRO A 107 8.19 -9.63 -20.51
C PRO A 107 8.76 -10.71 -21.46
N ASP A 108 9.17 -10.32 -22.67
CA ASP A 108 9.72 -11.24 -23.67
C ASP A 108 11.16 -11.70 -23.39
N SER A 109 11.91 -10.93 -22.62
CA SER A 109 13.33 -11.16 -22.32
C SER A 109 13.60 -11.67 -20.90
N ALA A 110 12.56 -11.94 -20.11
CA ALA A 110 12.68 -12.40 -18.72
C ALA A 110 13.08 -13.88 -18.63
N ILE A 111 14.28 -14.21 -19.08
CA ILE A 111 14.89 -15.55 -18.92
C ILE A 111 15.92 -15.47 -17.81
N ALA A 112 15.49 -15.60 -16.55
CA ALA A 112 16.36 -15.45 -15.39
C ALA A 112 15.66 -15.98 -14.13
N THR A 113 16.37 -15.94 -13.01
CA THR A 113 15.72 -16.07 -11.70
C THR A 113 14.83 -14.86 -11.45
N VAL A 114 13.52 -15.08 -11.34
CA VAL A 114 12.54 -14.03 -11.05
C VAL A 114 12.29 -13.97 -9.57
N LEU A 115 12.30 -12.78 -8.98
CA LEU A 115 11.91 -12.51 -7.60
C LEU A 115 10.73 -11.53 -7.58
N ASP A 116 9.58 -12.03 -7.17
CA ASP A 116 8.34 -11.28 -7.10
C ASP A 116 8.18 -10.65 -5.71
N LEU A 117 7.96 -9.35 -5.68
CA LEU A 117 7.77 -8.51 -4.49
C LEU A 117 6.33 -7.97 -4.40
N ALA A 118 5.40 -8.53 -5.15
CA ALA A 118 3.98 -8.27 -4.99
C ALA A 118 3.48 -8.78 -3.63
N SER A 119 2.26 -8.43 -3.24
CA SER A 119 1.68 -8.98 -2.01
C SER A 119 1.58 -10.50 -2.08
N SER A 120 1.76 -11.18 -0.94
CA SER A 120 1.69 -12.65 -0.85
C SER A 120 0.37 -13.20 -1.39
N ARG A 121 -0.72 -12.44 -1.23
CA ARG A 121 -2.04 -12.79 -1.75
C ARG A 121 -2.07 -12.76 -3.28
N ARG A 122 -1.46 -11.76 -3.91
CA ARG A 122 -1.36 -11.68 -5.37
C ARG A 122 -0.49 -12.81 -5.91
N PHE A 123 0.66 -13.02 -5.32
CA PHE A 123 1.57 -14.10 -5.68
C PHE A 123 0.89 -15.48 -5.60
N TYR A 124 0.15 -15.74 -4.52
CA TYR A 124 -0.59 -16.98 -4.35
C TYR A 124 -1.57 -17.25 -5.50
N HIS A 125 -2.29 -16.23 -5.95
CA HIS A 125 -3.30 -16.39 -6.99
C HIS A 125 -2.70 -16.53 -8.39
N ALA A 126 -1.73 -15.70 -8.72
CA ALA A 126 -1.08 -15.72 -10.03
C ALA A 126 0.27 -15.00 -10.01
N HIS A 127 1.31 -15.70 -10.41
CA HIS A 127 2.65 -15.15 -10.55
C HIS A 127 3.35 -15.72 -11.79
N ILE A 128 4.52 -15.19 -12.14
CA ILE A 128 5.34 -15.67 -13.24
C ILE A 128 5.84 -17.07 -12.91
N PRO A 129 5.71 -18.06 -13.83
CA PRO A 129 6.12 -19.44 -13.55
C PRO A 129 7.57 -19.54 -13.10
N GLY A 130 7.79 -20.25 -12.01
CA GLY A 130 9.11 -20.44 -11.40
C GLY A 130 9.63 -19.24 -10.59
N ALA A 131 8.85 -18.18 -10.43
CA ALA A 131 9.26 -17.04 -9.64
C ALA A 131 9.37 -17.38 -8.15
N TRP A 132 10.37 -16.82 -7.51
CA TRP A 132 10.48 -16.76 -6.06
C TRP A 132 9.67 -15.56 -5.54
N TRP A 133 9.20 -15.65 -4.31
CA TRP A 133 8.52 -14.54 -3.65
C TRP A 133 9.21 -14.13 -2.36
N ALA A 134 9.26 -12.83 -2.09
CA ALA A 134 9.74 -12.29 -0.82
C ALA A 134 9.03 -10.98 -0.44
N VAL A 135 9.00 -10.68 0.85
CA VAL A 135 8.75 -9.33 1.35
C VAL A 135 10.02 -8.50 1.17
N ARG A 136 9.91 -7.30 0.57
CA ARG A 136 11.07 -6.42 0.34
C ARG A 136 11.93 -6.22 1.59
N ALA A 137 11.33 -5.97 2.75
CA ALA A 137 12.05 -5.76 4.00
C ALA A 137 12.88 -6.98 4.45
N ARG A 138 12.68 -8.15 3.84
CA ARG A 138 13.32 -9.43 4.19
C ARG A 138 14.07 -10.05 3.01
N LEU A 139 14.62 -9.21 2.11
CA LEU A 139 15.41 -9.68 0.96
C LEU A 139 16.65 -10.49 1.38
N GLY A 140 17.18 -10.28 2.58
CA GLY A 140 18.26 -11.12 3.14
C GLY A 140 17.88 -12.59 3.25
N GLU A 141 16.69 -12.90 3.76
CA GLU A 141 16.16 -14.26 3.83
C GLU A 141 15.98 -14.89 2.43
N ALA A 142 15.51 -14.06 1.47
CA ALA A 142 15.41 -14.49 0.07
C ALA A 142 16.79 -14.83 -0.50
N ARG A 143 17.81 -14.03 -0.19
CA ARG A 143 19.20 -14.29 -0.63
C ARG A 143 19.73 -15.60 -0.10
N GLU A 144 19.45 -15.94 1.15
CA GLU A 144 19.87 -17.19 1.77
C GLU A 144 19.20 -18.42 1.08
N LYS A 145 17.91 -18.34 0.78
CA LYS A 145 17.17 -19.44 0.16
C LYS A 145 17.44 -19.60 -1.33
N ILE A 146 17.53 -18.51 -2.08
CA ILE A 146 17.75 -18.53 -3.53
C ILE A 146 19.22 -18.86 -3.85
N GLY A 147 20.13 -18.40 -3.01
CA GLY A 147 21.56 -18.53 -3.25
C GLY A 147 22.10 -17.55 -4.32
N PRO A 148 23.35 -17.76 -4.79
CA PRO A 148 23.93 -16.97 -5.85
C PRO A 148 23.27 -17.29 -7.20
N VAL A 149 22.99 -16.26 -7.98
CA VAL A 149 22.44 -16.38 -9.35
C VAL A 149 23.21 -15.49 -10.30
N SER A 150 23.23 -15.83 -11.59
CA SER A 150 23.90 -15.03 -12.62
C SER A 150 23.02 -13.90 -13.16
N SER A 151 21.71 -14.05 -13.08
CA SER A 151 20.73 -13.06 -13.51
C SER A 151 19.52 -13.06 -12.58
N LEU A 152 19.09 -11.88 -12.17
CA LEU A 152 17.96 -11.66 -11.27
C LEU A 152 17.02 -10.62 -11.86
N VAL A 153 15.76 -11.01 -12.09
CA VAL A 153 14.70 -10.10 -12.48
C VAL A 153 13.80 -9.84 -11.28
N LEU A 154 13.68 -8.58 -10.88
CA LEU A 154 12.72 -8.16 -9.86
C LEU A 154 11.40 -7.80 -10.52
N THR A 155 10.30 -8.20 -9.92
CA THR A 155 8.96 -7.79 -10.32
C THR A 155 8.11 -7.43 -9.11
N SER A 156 7.01 -6.74 -9.35
CA SER A 156 5.93 -6.46 -8.39
C SER A 156 4.65 -6.18 -9.18
N GLU A 157 3.53 -5.84 -8.53
CA GLU A 157 2.25 -5.66 -9.25
C GLU A 157 2.36 -4.76 -10.48
N ASP A 158 2.94 -3.56 -10.32
CA ASP A 158 3.13 -2.53 -11.36
C ASP A 158 4.61 -2.20 -11.63
N GLY A 159 5.54 -2.93 -11.00
CA GLY A 159 6.97 -2.68 -11.06
C GLY A 159 7.50 -1.68 -10.03
N LEU A 160 6.64 -0.97 -9.32
CA LEU A 160 7.03 0.09 -8.39
C LEU A 160 7.93 -0.40 -7.26
N VAL A 161 7.46 -1.40 -6.51
CA VAL A 161 8.21 -1.98 -5.39
C VAL A 161 9.51 -2.60 -5.89
N ALA A 162 9.50 -3.20 -7.09
CA ALA A 162 10.69 -3.77 -7.70
C ALA A 162 11.77 -2.70 -7.98
N HIS A 163 11.39 -1.53 -8.50
CA HIS A 163 12.33 -0.42 -8.70
C HIS A 163 12.92 0.09 -7.39
N LEU A 164 12.09 0.20 -6.35
CA LEU A 164 12.55 0.62 -5.02
C LEU A 164 13.48 -0.41 -4.36
N ALA A 165 13.27 -1.69 -4.62
CA ALA A 165 14.06 -2.78 -4.04
C ALA A 165 15.36 -3.07 -4.81
N ALA A 166 15.48 -2.60 -6.05
CA ALA A 166 16.60 -2.95 -6.93
C ALA A 166 17.99 -2.58 -6.37
N PRO A 167 18.21 -1.44 -5.71
CA PRO A 167 19.50 -1.14 -5.07
C PRO A 167 19.84 -2.14 -3.95
N GLU A 168 18.86 -2.52 -3.15
CA GLU A 168 19.01 -3.48 -2.03
C GLU A 168 19.33 -4.88 -2.58
N ALA A 169 18.59 -5.30 -3.61
CA ALA A 169 18.85 -6.56 -4.29
C ALA A 169 20.24 -6.60 -4.96
N ALA A 170 20.67 -5.52 -5.59
CA ALA A 170 22.00 -5.44 -6.18
C ALA A 170 23.12 -5.58 -5.13
N ALA A 171 22.93 -5.06 -3.93
CA ALA A 171 23.88 -5.24 -2.83
C ALA A 171 23.93 -6.70 -2.34
N LEU A 172 22.78 -7.40 -2.31
CA LEU A 172 22.68 -8.79 -1.87
C LEU A 172 23.15 -9.81 -2.93
N TRP A 173 22.98 -9.49 -4.21
CA TRP A 173 23.43 -10.32 -5.35
C TRP A 173 24.44 -9.56 -6.23
N PRO A 174 25.63 -9.19 -5.72
CA PRO A 174 26.57 -8.30 -6.43
C PRO A 174 27.11 -8.91 -7.73
N GLN A 175 27.03 -10.23 -7.91
CA GLN A 175 27.48 -10.91 -9.12
C GLN A 175 26.37 -11.12 -10.15
N ALA A 176 25.12 -10.83 -9.76
CA ALA A 176 23.99 -11.01 -10.66
C ALA A 176 23.81 -9.81 -11.58
N ARG A 177 23.46 -10.11 -12.84
CA ARG A 177 22.89 -9.10 -13.72
C ARG A 177 21.46 -8.81 -13.27
N GLY A 178 21.28 -7.72 -12.49
CA GLY A 178 19.97 -7.30 -11.96
C GLY A 178 19.18 -6.48 -12.99
N SER A 179 17.90 -6.78 -13.14
CA SER A 179 16.95 -5.99 -13.92
C SER A 179 15.58 -5.94 -13.24
N VAL A 180 14.74 -4.99 -13.66
CA VAL A 180 13.36 -4.86 -13.22
C VAL A 180 12.44 -5.13 -14.40
N LEU A 181 11.40 -5.95 -14.19
CA LEU A 181 10.39 -6.21 -15.21
C LEU A 181 9.56 -4.93 -15.42
N GLU A 182 9.62 -4.39 -16.62
CA GLU A 182 8.92 -3.16 -16.98
C GLU A 182 7.41 -3.36 -16.88
N GLY A 183 6.72 -2.47 -16.13
CA GLY A 183 5.30 -2.59 -15.85
C GLY A 183 4.90 -3.77 -14.94
N GLY A 184 5.88 -4.50 -14.40
CA GLY A 184 5.66 -5.55 -13.41
C GLY A 184 4.79 -6.72 -13.87
N ASN A 185 4.15 -7.36 -12.91
CA ASN A 185 3.23 -8.49 -13.16
C ASN A 185 2.04 -8.08 -14.05
N ALA A 186 1.60 -6.82 -13.97
CA ALA A 186 0.52 -6.31 -14.80
C ALA A 186 0.90 -6.36 -16.29
N ALA A 187 2.12 -5.97 -16.64
CA ALA A 187 2.60 -6.04 -18.03
C ALA A 187 2.77 -7.49 -18.51
N TRP A 188 3.23 -8.40 -17.63
CA TRP A 188 3.31 -9.83 -17.93
C TRP A 188 1.94 -10.42 -18.29
N LEU A 189 0.92 -10.10 -17.48
CA LEU A 189 -0.46 -10.54 -17.71
C LEU A 189 -1.06 -9.91 -18.97
N ALA A 190 -0.84 -8.61 -19.19
CA ALA A 190 -1.32 -7.91 -20.39
C ALA A 190 -0.70 -8.46 -21.69
N ALA A 191 0.51 -9.00 -21.63
CA ALA A 191 1.15 -9.70 -22.74
C ALA A 191 0.63 -11.14 -22.96
N GLY A 192 -0.39 -11.58 -22.22
CA GLY A 192 -1.00 -12.92 -22.34
C GLY A 192 -0.04 -14.06 -21.95
N ARG A 193 0.94 -13.77 -21.11
CA ARG A 193 1.94 -14.75 -20.71
C ARG A 193 1.39 -15.73 -19.65
N PRO A 194 1.91 -16.97 -19.59
CA PRO A 194 1.47 -17.96 -18.63
C PRO A 194 1.73 -17.52 -17.20
N THR A 195 0.87 -17.95 -16.28
CA THR A 195 1.03 -17.78 -14.84
C THR A 195 0.87 -19.11 -14.13
N GLU A 196 1.42 -19.21 -12.94
CA GLU A 196 1.13 -20.29 -12.00
C GLU A 196 0.65 -19.70 -10.67
N GLY A 197 0.02 -20.50 -9.85
CA GLY A 197 -0.39 -20.16 -8.49
C GLY A 197 0.33 -21.03 -7.47
N GLY A 198 0.18 -20.69 -6.18
CA GLY A 198 0.81 -21.43 -5.09
C GLY A 198 1.87 -20.60 -4.36
N VAL A 199 2.57 -21.23 -3.44
CA VAL A 199 3.53 -20.55 -2.54
C VAL A 199 4.80 -21.37 -2.30
N GLU A 200 5.02 -22.37 -3.10
CA GLU A 200 6.11 -23.34 -2.93
C GLU A 200 7.49 -22.66 -2.96
N ARG A 201 7.56 -21.51 -3.66
CA ARG A 201 8.77 -20.69 -3.76
C ARG A 201 8.71 -19.41 -2.91
N ALA A 202 7.90 -19.38 -1.85
CA ALA A 202 7.95 -18.30 -0.88
C ALA A 202 9.23 -18.41 -0.03
N THR A 203 10.02 -17.35 -0.03
CA THR A 203 11.28 -17.30 0.73
C THR A 203 11.10 -16.76 2.14
N THR A 204 10.04 -15.99 2.37
CA THR A 204 9.71 -15.39 3.66
C THR A 204 8.32 -15.81 4.13
N THR A 205 8.00 -15.58 5.39
CA THR A 205 6.65 -15.76 5.92
C THR A 205 5.68 -14.81 5.23
N ARG A 206 4.48 -15.30 4.94
CA ARG A 206 3.42 -14.53 4.29
C ARG A 206 2.57 -13.77 5.31
N ASP A 207 3.14 -12.78 5.94
CA ASP A 207 2.54 -11.91 6.97
C ASP A 207 2.54 -10.44 6.57
N ASP A 208 2.68 -10.18 5.28
CA ASP A 208 2.71 -8.87 4.65
C ASP A 208 1.33 -8.23 4.47
N VAL A 209 0.27 -9.05 4.45
CA VAL A 209 -1.12 -8.63 4.32
C VAL A 209 -2.02 -9.41 5.28
N TRP A 210 -3.12 -8.76 5.68
CA TRP A 210 -4.15 -9.44 6.45
C TRP A 210 -5.01 -10.32 5.54
N TYR A 211 -5.03 -11.63 5.81
CA TYR A 211 -5.87 -12.58 5.09
C TYR A 211 -7.26 -12.63 5.73
N LYS A 212 -8.27 -12.30 4.95
CA LYS A 212 -9.67 -12.49 5.35
C LYS A 212 -10.06 -13.97 5.23
N PRO A 213 -11.12 -14.44 5.90
CA PRO A 213 -11.51 -15.86 5.86
C PRO A 213 -11.64 -16.43 4.44
N TYR A 214 -12.14 -15.64 3.49
CA TYR A 214 -12.33 -16.05 2.10
C TYR A 214 -11.07 -15.93 1.21
N ASP A 215 -10.00 -15.37 1.72
CA ASP A 215 -8.69 -15.33 1.03
C ASP A 215 -7.91 -16.66 1.22
N HIS A 216 -8.39 -17.54 2.10
CA HIS A 216 -7.77 -18.83 2.36
C HIS A 216 -8.29 -19.89 1.38
N ALA A 217 -7.39 -20.70 0.83
CA ALA A 217 -7.72 -21.75 -0.14
C ALA A 217 -8.53 -22.91 0.44
N SER A 218 -8.45 -23.11 1.75
CA SER A 218 -9.10 -24.24 2.45
C SER A 218 -9.64 -23.80 3.80
N ASP A 219 -10.58 -24.61 4.34
CA ASP A 219 -11.07 -24.47 5.71
C ASP A 219 -11.75 -23.12 6.04
N TYR A 220 -12.50 -22.56 5.08
CA TYR A 220 -13.24 -21.31 5.23
C TYR A 220 -14.00 -21.21 6.56
N LYS A 221 -14.68 -22.31 6.98
CA LYS A 221 -15.46 -22.33 8.22
C LYS A 221 -14.60 -22.14 9.47
N LYS A 222 -13.38 -22.69 9.47
CA LYS A 222 -12.43 -22.49 10.57
C LYS A 222 -11.96 -21.03 10.60
N HIS A 223 -11.49 -20.50 9.46
CA HIS A 223 -11.01 -19.12 9.36
C HIS A 223 -12.11 -18.11 9.69
N ALA A 224 -13.37 -18.37 9.31
CA ALA A 224 -14.50 -17.53 9.69
C ALA A 224 -14.75 -17.54 11.20
N ARG A 225 -14.66 -18.70 11.86
CA ARG A 225 -14.78 -18.78 13.34
C ARG A 225 -13.63 -18.06 14.04
N ASP A 226 -12.41 -18.22 13.57
CA ASP A 226 -11.23 -17.59 14.14
C ASP A 226 -11.34 -16.06 14.00
N TYR A 227 -11.83 -15.58 12.85
CA TYR A 227 -12.09 -14.16 12.60
C TYR A 227 -13.16 -13.60 13.55
N LEU A 228 -14.30 -14.30 13.70
CA LEU A 228 -15.36 -13.88 14.62
C LEU A 228 -14.89 -13.89 16.09
N ALA A 229 -14.09 -14.88 16.48
CA ALA A 229 -13.50 -14.92 17.82
C ALA A 229 -12.57 -13.71 18.07
N TRP A 230 -11.79 -13.34 17.05
CA TRP A 230 -10.94 -12.16 17.10
C TRP A 230 -11.78 -10.87 17.19
N GLU A 231 -12.84 -10.72 16.39
CA GLU A 231 -13.74 -9.56 16.46
C GLU A 231 -14.37 -9.39 17.84
N VAL A 232 -14.87 -10.46 18.42
CA VAL A 232 -15.45 -10.43 19.78
C VAL A 232 -14.42 -10.00 20.83
N ALA A 233 -13.16 -10.40 20.65
CA ALA A 233 -12.07 -10.06 21.55
C ALA A 233 -11.53 -8.61 21.36
N LEU A 234 -11.91 -7.91 20.29
CA LEU A 234 -11.41 -6.56 19.98
C LEU A 234 -11.65 -5.54 21.11
N VAL A 235 -12.80 -5.59 21.77
CA VAL A 235 -13.13 -4.67 22.86
C VAL A 235 -12.08 -4.72 23.97
N GLU A 236 -11.65 -5.92 24.35
CA GLU A 236 -10.63 -6.10 25.39
C GLU A 236 -9.23 -5.75 24.89
N GLN A 237 -8.96 -5.90 23.61
CA GLN A 237 -7.69 -5.46 22.98
C GLN A 237 -7.61 -3.94 22.96
N VAL A 238 -8.67 -3.28 22.54
CA VAL A 238 -8.77 -1.80 22.52
C VAL A 238 -8.57 -1.20 23.90
N LYS A 239 -9.15 -1.80 24.95
CA LYS A 239 -8.97 -1.33 26.34
C LYS A 239 -7.51 -1.38 26.80
N ARG A 240 -6.71 -2.29 26.27
CA ARG A 240 -5.28 -2.43 26.61
C ARG A 240 -4.37 -1.49 25.82
N ASP A 241 -4.84 -0.90 24.73
CA ASP A 241 -4.04 0.02 23.91
C ASP A 241 -4.14 1.45 24.47
N PRO A 242 -3.09 1.99 25.10
CA PRO A 242 -3.13 3.33 25.69
C PRO A 242 -3.23 4.45 24.64
N ALA A 243 -2.98 4.13 23.39
CA ALA A 243 -3.05 5.08 22.29
C ALA A 243 -4.46 5.24 21.71
N ILE A 244 -5.36 4.31 21.99
CA ILE A 244 -6.76 4.37 21.55
C ILE A 244 -7.58 5.08 22.63
N ARG A 245 -8.23 6.17 22.26
CA ARG A 245 -9.07 6.98 23.15
C ARG A 245 -10.40 7.27 22.47
N PHE A 246 -11.26 6.26 22.39
CA PHE A 246 -12.64 6.49 21.97
C PHE A 246 -13.38 7.33 23.02
N ARG A 247 -14.06 8.37 22.56
CA ARG A 247 -15.00 9.12 23.40
C ARG A 247 -16.35 8.45 23.28
N THR A 248 -16.81 7.84 24.37
CA THR A 248 -18.21 7.42 24.47
C THR A 248 -19.09 8.64 24.67
N CYS A 249 -20.16 8.76 23.90
CA CYS A 249 -21.19 9.79 24.07
C CYS A 249 -21.99 9.52 25.34
#